data_99efb09fb26d972a22089bf3667eb4be
#
_entry.id   99efb09fb26d972a22089bf3667eb4be
#
_cell.length_a   1.000
_cell.length_b   1.000
_cell.length_c   1.000
_cell.angle_alpha   90.00
_cell.angle_beta   90.00
_cell.angle_gamma   90.00
#
_symmetry.space_group_name_H-M   'P 1'
#
loop_
_entity.id
_entity.type
_entity.pdbx_description
1 polymer ?
#
loop_
_entity_poly.entity_id
_entity_poly.type
_entity_poly.pdbx_seq_one_letter_code
_entity_poly.pdbx_strand_id
1 'polypeptide(L)'
;VRSSAASDVYKRQAQDDIDKNVAHEDASFTTTWSIDLHFPDSVNSVRFPDNEFKSATVHRWIHPYAVPYRCLYSRNVDNLFMAGRNMSCTHVALGTVRVMRTTGMMGEVVGMAAGLCHKHRVEPRDIYHHHLPELKQLMQAGLGKRDVPDNQRFNEPNKLLEVPGAYIKP
;
A
#
# COMPACT_ATOMS: atom_id res chain seq x y z
N VAL A 1 -15.24 -2.22 -12.49
CA VAL A 1 -15.24 -0.76 -12.25
C VAL A 1 -13.81 -0.30 -12.12
N ARG A 2 -13.28 0.32 -13.14
CA ARG A 2 -12.00 1.01 -13.01
C ARG A 2 -12.24 2.21 -12.10
N SER A 3 -11.61 2.23 -10.93
CA SER A 3 -11.54 3.46 -10.16
C SER A 3 -10.91 4.52 -11.05
N SER A 4 -11.62 5.60 -11.34
CA SER A 4 -11.07 6.71 -12.12
C SER A 4 -9.80 7.29 -11.48
N ALA A 5 -9.75 7.26 -10.16
CA ALA A 5 -8.56 7.65 -9.38
C ALA A 5 -7.32 6.83 -9.74
N ALA A 6 -7.47 5.51 -10.00
CA ALA A 6 -6.32 4.64 -10.31
C ALA A 6 -5.66 4.92 -11.67
N SER A 7 -6.32 5.66 -12.59
CA SER A 7 -5.74 6.05 -13.88
C SER A 7 -4.84 7.29 -13.78
N ASP A 8 -4.94 8.05 -12.68
CA ASP A 8 -4.35 9.38 -12.55
C ASP A 8 -3.08 9.42 -11.68
N VAL A 9 -2.63 8.26 -11.21
CA VAL A 9 -1.44 8.15 -10.36
C VAL A 9 -0.19 7.79 -11.16
N TYR A 10 0.96 8.20 -10.62
CA TYR A 10 2.24 8.08 -11.31
C TYR A 10 2.76 6.64 -11.38
N LYS A 11 2.50 5.81 -10.36
CA LYS A 11 2.80 4.37 -10.35
C LYS A 11 1.53 3.60 -9.97
N ARG A 12 1.29 2.52 -10.65
CA ARG A 12 0.23 1.58 -10.35
C ARG A 12 0.83 0.27 -9.87
N GLN A 13 0.65 -0.07 -8.60
CA GLN A 13 1.10 -1.34 -8.03
C GLN A 13 0.35 -2.49 -8.69
N ALA A 14 1.07 -3.46 -9.21
CA ALA A 14 0.50 -4.64 -9.87
C ALA A 14 0.89 -5.94 -9.17
N GLN A 15 0.22 -7.04 -9.51
CA GLN A 15 0.55 -8.36 -8.99
C GLN A 15 2.01 -8.74 -9.28
N ASP A 16 2.50 -8.44 -10.46
CA ASP A 16 3.88 -8.72 -10.86
C ASP A 16 4.92 -8.06 -9.94
N ASP A 17 4.64 -6.85 -9.46
CA ASP A 17 5.52 -6.16 -8.50
C ASP A 17 5.61 -6.94 -7.18
N ILE A 18 4.49 -7.56 -6.77
CA ILE A 18 4.40 -8.36 -5.55
C ILE A 18 5.10 -9.70 -5.73
N ASP A 19 4.79 -10.40 -6.82
CA ASP A 19 5.30 -11.75 -7.11
C ASP A 19 6.82 -11.76 -7.30
N LYS A 20 7.35 -10.68 -7.89
CA LYS A 20 8.79 -10.50 -8.13
C LYS A 20 9.48 -9.77 -6.99
N ASN A 21 8.73 -9.38 -5.96
CA ASN A 21 9.22 -8.56 -4.86
C ASN A 21 10.07 -7.37 -5.33
N VAL A 22 9.51 -6.59 -6.26
CA VAL A 22 10.23 -5.50 -6.93
C VAL A 22 10.62 -4.44 -5.92
N ALA A 23 11.92 -4.17 -5.83
CA ALA A 23 12.45 -3.08 -5.02
C ALA A 23 12.22 -1.75 -5.74
N HIS A 24 11.58 -0.80 -5.05
CA HIS A 24 11.36 0.55 -5.53
C HIS A 24 12.24 1.53 -4.74
N GLU A 25 12.86 2.48 -5.44
CA GLU A 25 13.67 3.52 -4.80
C GLU A 25 12.86 4.39 -3.84
N ASP A 26 11.57 4.55 -4.12
CA ASP A 26 10.60 5.30 -3.32
C ASP A 26 9.73 4.41 -2.43
N ALA A 27 10.26 3.26 -2.03
CA ALA A 27 9.63 2.37 -1.08
C ALA A 27 9.22 3.14 0.20
N SER A 28 7.94 3.08 0.58
CA SER A 28 7.40 3.90 1.66
C SER A 28 6.96 3.09 2.87
N PHE A 29 6.12 2.10 2.72
CA PHE A 29 5.70 1.22 3.80
C PHE A 29 5.67 -0.23 3.32
N THR A 30 5.74 -1.16 4.26
CA THR A 30 5.75 -2.60 3.97
C THR A 30 4.41 -3.22 4.33
N THR A 31 3.86 -4.04 3.45
CA THR A 31 2.72 -4.89 3.75
C THR A 31 3.14 -6.36 3.81
N THR A 32 2.50 -7.08 4.72
CA THR A 32 2.70 -8.52 4.94
C THR A 32 1.43 -9.32 4.74
N TRP A 33 0.33 -8.65 4.37
CA TRP A 33 -0.95 -9.31 4.16
C TRP A 33 -0.95 -10.08 2.86
N SER A 34 -1.58 -11.24 2.83
CA SER A 34 -1.73 -12.07 1.63
C SER A 34 -2.51 -11.35 0.53
N ILE A 35 -2.40 -11.80 -0.70
CA ILE A 35 -3.38 -11.46 -1.73
C ILE A 35 -4.70 -12.10 -1.28
N ASP A 36 -5.62 -11.25 -0.88
CA ASP A 36 -6.93 -11.64 -0.36
C ASP A 36 -7.99 -11.05 -1.30
N LEU A 37 -8.47 -11.87 -2.21
CA LEU A 37 -9.44 -11.47 -3.22
C LEU A 37 -10.83 -11.91 -2.83
N HIS A 38 -11.76 -10.97 -2.91
CA HIS A 38 -13.18 -11.20 -2.78
C HIS A 38 -13.86 -10.86 -4.09
N PHE A 39 -14.58 -11.80 -4.66
CA PHE A 39 -15.32 -11.60 -5.92
C PHE A 39 -16.65 -12.35 -5.88
N PRO A 40 -17.67 -11.83 -6.56
CA PRO A 40 -18.93 -12.57 -6.72
C PRO A 40 -18.67 -13.88 -7.45
N ASP A 41 -19.25 -14.97 -6.94
CA ASP A 41 -19.15 -16.29 -7.57
C ASP A 41 -20.56 -16.84 -7.79
N SER A 42 -20.85 -17.24 -9.02
CA SER A 42 -22.12 -17.85 -9.41
C SER A 42 -22.41 -19.14 -8.64
N VAL A 43 -21.39 -19.87 -8.19
CA VAL A 43 -21.54 -21.06 -7.33
C VAL A 43 -22.18 -20.69 -5.99
N ASN A 44 -21.93 -19.47 -5.47
CA ASN A 44 -22.55 -19.01 -4.25
C ASN A 44 -24.05 -18.74 -4.43
N SER A 45 -24.50 -18.29 -5.60
CA SER A 45 -25.92 -18.11 -5.90
C SER A 45 -26.69 -19.43 -5.83
N VAL A 46 -26.08 -20.53 -6.26
CA VAL A 46 -26.66 -21.86 -6.17
C VAL A 46 -26.72 -22.40 -4.74
N ARG A 47 -25.64 -22.17 -3.98
CA ARG A 47 -25.54 -22.64 -2.59
C ARG A 47 -26.36 -21.81 -1.60
N PHE A 48 -26.56 -20.55 -1.92
CA PHE A 48 -27.19 -19.56 -1.04
C PHE A 48 -28.14 -18.68 -1.86
N PRO A 49 -29.30 -19.20 -2.29
CA PRO A 49 -30.23 -18.48 -3.19
C PRO A 49 -30.64 -17.09 -2.68
N ASP A 50 -30.71 -16.91 -1.35
CA ASP A 50 -31.05 -15.63 -0.72
C ASP A 50 -29.83 -14.73 -0.44
N ASN A 51 -28.64 -15.13 -0.89
CA ASN A 51 -27.38 -14.44 -0.64
C ASN A 51 -26.49 -14.42 -1.90
N GLU A 52 -27.02 -13.93 -2.99
CA GLU A 52 -26.35 -13.84 -4.28
C GLU A 52 -25.05 -13.03 -4.26
N PHE A 53 -24.89 -12.19 -3.26
CA PHE A 53 -23.70 -11.34 -3.07
C PHE A 53 -22.62 -11.93 -2.14
N LYS A 54 -22.76 -13.17 -1.68
CA LYS A 54 -21.66 -13.82 -0.99
C LYS A 54 -20.48 -13.95 -1.93
N SER A 55 -19.34 -13.37 -1.53
CA SER A 55 -18.13 -13.42 -2.32
C SER A 55 -17.39 -14.74 -2.11
N ALA A 56 -16.83 -15.28 -3.18
CA ALA A 56 -15.75 -16.25 -3.07
C ALA A 56 -14.49 -15.53 -2.59
N THR A 57 -13.69 -16.23 -1.77
CA THR A 57 -12.44 -15.70 -1.26
C THR A 57 -11.29 -16.56 -1.73
N VAL A 58 -10.30 -15.92 -2.33
CA VAL A 58 -9.03 -16.56 -2.70
C VAL A 58 -7.90 -15.88 -1.95
N HIS A 59 -7.17 -16.68 -1.17
CA HIS A 59 -5.98 -16.25 -0.44
C HIS A 59 -4.73 -16.81 -1.10
N ARG A 60 -3.76 -15.95 -1.36
CA ARG A 60 -2.43 -16.32 -1.80
C ARG A 60 -1.38 -15.66 -0.93
N TRP A 61 -0.54 -16.46 -0.32
CA TRP A 61 0.57 -15.97 0.49
C TRP A 61 1.60 -15.24 -0.36
N ILE A 62 2.18 -14.22 0.21
CA ILE A 62 3.20 -13.39 -0.43
C ILE A 62 4.38 -13.16 0.52
N HIS A 63 5.52 -12.82 -0.04
CA HIS A 63 6.60 -12.24 0.75
C HIS A 63 6.24 -10.79 1.14
N PRO A 64 6.67 -10.32 2.32
CA PRO A 64 6.58 -8.91 2.65
C PRO A 64 7.18 -8.05 1.53
N TYR A 65 6.47 -7.05 1.08
CA TYR A 65 6.93 -6.17 0.03
C TYR A 65 6.64 -4.70 0.35
N ALA A 66 7.42 -3.83 -0.26
CA ALA A 66 7.30 -2.40 -0.08
C ALA A 66 6.40 -1.76 -1.14
N VAL A 67 5.54 -0.84 -0.70
CA VAL A 67 4.69 -0.05 -1.59
C VAL A 67 5.39 1.26 -1.93
N PRO A 68 5.53 1.62 -3.22
CA PRO A 68 6.17 2.87 -3.61
C PRO A 68 5.33 4.10 -3.26
N TYR A 69 5.99 5.18 -2.86
CA TYR A 69 5.36 6.48 -2.57
C TYR A 69 4.57 7.02 -3.76
N ARG A 70 5.04 6.78 -4.99
CA ARG A 70 4.36 7.18 -6.23
C ARG A 70 2.96 6.58 -6.43
N CYS A 71 2.56 5.61 -5.61
CA CYS A 71 1.20 5.09 -5.57
C CYS A 71 0.26 5.92 -4.69
N LEU A 72 0.78 6.93 -3.96
CA LEU A 72 0.06 7.66 -2.94
C LEU A 72 -0.29 9.11 -3.33
N TYR A 73 -0.02 9.52 -4.55
CA TYR A 73 -0.42 10.84 -5.05
C TYR A 73 -0.94 10.79 -6.48
N SER A 74 -1.72 11.80 -6.86
CA SER A 74 -2.31 11.91 -8.18
C SER A 74 -1.28 12.35 -9.23
N ARG A 75 -1.43 11.83 -10.45
CA ARG A 75 -0.65 12.29 -11.61
C ARG A 75 -1.17 13.60 -12.19
N ASN A 76 -2.47 13.80 -12.18
CA ASN A 76 -3.15 14.86 -12.92
C ASN A 76 -3.67 15.98 -12.00
N VAL A 77 -3.77 15.73 -10.70
CA VAL A 77 -4.16 16.71 -9.71
C VAL A 77 -2.97 16.96 -8.80
N ASP A 78 -2.35 18.13 -8.93
CA ASP A 78 -1.03 18.39 -8.39
C ASP A 78 -0.97 18.32 -6.86
N ASN A 79 -1.99 18.79 -6.15
CA ASN A 79 -2.04 18.88 -4.70
C ASN A 79 -2.87 17.75 -4.03
N LEU A 80 -3.01 16.60 -4.69
CA LEU A 80 -3.85 15.49 -4.20
C LEU A 80 -3.02 14.29 -3.78
N PHE A 81 -3.13 13.92 -2.52
CA PHE A 81 -2.72 12.61 -2.00
C PHE A 81 -3.84 11.59 -2.05
N MET A 82 -3.46 10.33 -2.14
CA MET A 82 -4.38 9.20 -2.26
C MET A 82 -3.94 8.10 -1.30
N ALA A 83 -4.49 8.08 -0.10
CA ALA A 83 -4.25 7.05 0.90
C ALA A 83 -5.46 6.11 1.06
N GLY A 84 -5.22 4.94 1.64
CA GLY A 84 -6.27 3.95 1.84
C GLY A 84 -6.62 3.18 0.57
N ARG A 85 -7.89 2.84 0.40
CA ARG A 85 -8.35 2.05 -0.77
C ARG A 85 -8.32 2.82 -2.08
N ASN A 86 -8.01 4.11 -2.04
CA ASN A 86 -7.89 4.98 -3.21
C ASN A 86 -6.47 4.98 -3.80
N MET A 87 -5.51 4.36 -3.14
CA MET A 87 -4.16 4.27 -3.66
C MET A 87 -4.12 3.62 -5.05
N SER A 88 -3.07 3.91 -5.79
CA SER A 88 -2.91 3.36 -7.14
C SER A 88 -2.43 1.93 -7.14
N CYS A 89 -3.35 1.01 -7.34
CA CYS A 89 -3.04 -0.40 -7.49
C CYS A 89 -4.04 -1.13 -8.39
N THR A 90 -3.68 -2.33 -8.83
CA THR A 90 -4.62 -3.25 -9.48
C THR A 90 -5.52 -3.89 -8.42
N HIS A 91 -6.64 -4.48 -8.86
CA HIS A 91 -7.55 -5.19 -7.95
C HIS A 91 -6.83 -6.30 -7.16
N VAL A 92 -5.95 -7.05 -7.80
CA VAL A 92 -5.18 -8.11 -7.15
C VAL A 92 -4.24 -7.54 -6.08
N ALA A 93 -3.49 -6.49 -6.43
CA ALA A 93 -2.60 -5.83 -5.48
C ALA A 93 -3.36 -5.19 -4.32
N LEU A 94 -4.57 -4.66 -4.55
CA LEU A 94 -5.43 -4.10 -3.51
C LEU A 94 -5.72 -5.11 -2.39
N GLY A 95 -5.83 -6.39 -2.71
CA GLY A 95 -6.03 -7.44 -1.73
C GLY A 95 -4.99 -7.44 -0.61
N THR A 96 -3.77 -7.00 -0.88
CA THR A 96 -2.66 -6.99 0.09
C THR A 96 -2.58 -5.72 0.95
N VAL A 97 -3.15 -4.61 0.48
CA VAL A 97 -2.94 -3.28 1.09
C VAL A 97 -4.21 -2.66 1.70
N ARG A 98 -5.38 -3.23 1.47
CA ARG A 98 -6.68 -2.68 1.90
C ARG A 98 -7.00 -2.87 3.39
N VAL A 99 -6.18 -3.60 4.13
CA VAL A 99 -6.41 -3.89 5.55
C VAL A 99 -6.07 -2.67 6.42
N MET A 100 -6.77 -2.51 7.54
CA MET A 100 -6.72 -1.31 8.39
C MET A 100 -5.30 -0.90 8.78
N ARG A 101 -4.47 -1.85 9.22
CA ARG A 101 -3.08 -1.54 9.61
C ARG A 101 -2.30 -0.93 8.47
N THR A 102 -2.39 -1.54 7.28
CA THR A 102 -1.66 -1.07 6.10
C THR A 102 -2.18 0.30 5.65
N THR A 103 -3.49 0.52 5.66
CA THR A 103 -4.06 1.83 5.32
C THR A 103 -3.71 2.90 6.35
N GLY A 104 -3.55 2.53 7.63
CA GLY A 104 -3.03 3.42 8.66
C GLY A 104 -1.59 3.89 8.34
N MET A 105 -0.73 2.95 7.93
CA MET A 105 0.65 3.26 7.52
C MET A 105 0.69 4.19 6.29
N MET A 106 -0.22 4.01 5.33
CA MET A 106 -0.36 4.96 4.20
C MET A 106 -0.66 6.37 4.68
N GLY A 107 -1.57 6.50 5.65
CA GLY A 107 -1.93 7.79 6.25
C GLY A 107 -0.73 8.46 6.92
N GLU A 108 0.13 7.70 7.60
CA GLU A 108 1.36 8.23 8.20
C GLU A 108 2.33 8.75 7.14
N VAL A 109 2.58 7.98 6.08
CA VAL A 109 3.45 8.40 4.98
C VAL A 109 2.92 9.65 4.29
N VAL A 110 1.62 9.68 4.00
CA VAL A 110 0.98 10.85 3.37
C VAL A 110 1.04 12.07 4.29
N GLY A 111 0.83 11.89 5.60
CA GLY A 111 0.95 12.98 6.58
C GLY A 111 2.37 13.56 6.63
N MET A 112 3.39 12.71 6.65
CA MET A 112 4.80 13.14 6.60
C MET A 112 5.10 13.88 5.28
N ALA A 113 4.66 13.34 4.15
CA ALA A 113 4.85 13.97 2.86
C ALA A 113 4.12 15.31 2.75
N ALA A 114 2.90 15.42 3.25
CA ALA A 114 2.15 16.68 3.30
C ALA A 114 2.85 17.73 4.17
N GLY A 115 3.43 17.32 5.29
CA GLY A 115 4.28 18.20 6.12
C GLY A 115 5.48 18.75 5.34
N LEU A 116 6.13 17.90 4.53
CA LEU A 116 7.24 18.33 3.66
C LEU A 116 6.75 19.25 2.53
N CYS A 117 5.60 18.96 1.92
CA CYS A 117 4.99 19.85 0.93
C CYS A 117 4.79 21.26 1.51
N HIS A 118 4.23 21.35 2.71
CA HIS A 118 4.04 22.63 3.40
C HIS A 118 5.38 23.32 3.72
N LYS A 119 6.35 22.58 4.26
CA LYS A 119 7.68 23.10 4.64
C LYS A 119 8.41 23.69 3.44
N HIS A 120 8.42 22.99 2.32
CA HIS A 120 9.17 23.37 1.12
C HIS A 120 8.34 24.17 0.11
N ARG A 121 7.01 24.31 0.32
CA ARG A 121 6.06 24.95 -0.60
C ARG A 121 6.06 24.29 -1.97
N VAL A 122 5.98 22.98 -1.98
CA VAL A 122 6.02 22.12 -3.17
C VAL A 122 4.83 21.16 -3.20
N GLU A 123 4.61 20.54 -4.35
CA GLU A 123 3.53 19.59 -4.56
C GLU A 123 3.94 18.14 -4.22
N PRO A 124 2.99 17.22 -4.01
CA PRO A 124 3.28 15.81 -3.69
C PRO A 124 4.29 15.13 -4.60
N ARG A 125 4.28 15.45 -5.90
CA ARG A 125 5.21 14.90 -6.88
C ARG A 125 6.65 15.36 -6.65
N ASP A 126 6.83 16.60 -6.19
CA ASP A 126 8.15 17.16 -5.96
C ASP A 126 8.86 16.49 -4.78
N ILE A 127 8.08 15.93 -3.84
CA ILE A 127 8.64 15.13 -2.75
C ILE A 127 9.38 13.92 -3.32
N TYR A 128 8.82 13.24 -4.32
CA TYR A 128 9.52 12.14 -4.98
C TYR A 128 10.80 12.63 -5.70
N HIS A 129 10.70 13.72 -6.44
CA HIS A 129 11.82 14.17 -7.29
C HIS A 129 12.95 14.85 -6.51
N HIS A 130 12.63 15.59 -5.44
CA HIS A 130 13.58 16.49 -4.79
C HIS A 130 13.76 16.28 -3.30
N HIS A 131 12.79 15.63 -2.61
CA HIS A 131 12.77 15.51 -1.16
C HIS A 131 12.61 14.07 -0.66
N LEU A 132 12.77 13.07 -1.54
CA LEU A 132 12.62 11.66 -1.18
C LEU A 132 13.57 11.22 -0.04
N PRO A 133 14.83 11.65 0.01
CA PRO A 133 15.70 11.32 1.15
C PRO A 133 15.17 11.85 2.48
N GLU A 134 14.62 13.07 2.50
CA GLU A 134 14.04 13.65 3.70
C GLU A 134 12.77 12.91 4.15
N LEU A 135 11.90 12.54 3.21
CA LEU A 135 10.74 11.71 3.50
C LEU A 135 11.17 10.36 4.11
N LYS A 136 12.20 9.73 3.56
CA LYS A 136 12.74 8.47 4.09
C LYS A 136 13.27 8.63 5.51
N GLN A 137 13.94 9.73 5.84
CA GLN A 137 14.40 10.02 7.20
C GLN A 137 13.22 10.15 8.17
N LEU A 138 12.15 10.87 7.78
CA LEU A 138 10.95 10.98 8.60
C LEU A 138 10.30 9.62 8.83
N MET A 139 10.17 8.80 7.79
CA MET A 139 9.61 7.45 7.91
C MET A 139 10.45 6.55 8.82
N GLN A 140 11.77 6.67 8.81
CA GLN A 140 12.67 5.94 9.71
C GLN A 140 12.54 6.39 11.16
N ALA A 141 12.43 7.70 11.38
CA ALA A 141 12.24 8.27 12.71
C ALA A 141 10.85 7.93 13.28
N GLY A 142 9.85 7.72 12.41
CA GLY A 142 8.47 7.45 12.78
C GLY A 142 7.78 8.68 13.38
N LEU A 143 6.61 8.45 13.97
CA LEU A 143 5.78 9.54 14.58
C LEU A 143 6.17 9.88 16.03
N GLY A 144 7.32 9.41 16.49
CA GLY A 144 7.80 9.65 17.86
C GLY A 144 7.19 8.65 18.87
N LYS A 145 7.24 9.03 20.17
CA LYS A 145 6.71 8.17 21.23
C LYS A 145 5.19 8.06 21.11
N ARG A 146 4.69 6.83 21.10
CA ARG A 146 3.26 6.50 21.16
C ARG A 146 2.98 5.78 22.47
N ASP A 147 1.76 5.93 22.97
CA ASP A 147 1.28 5.23 24.16
C ASP A 147 1.12 3.73 23.94
N VAL A 148 1.12 3.30 22.69
CA VAL A 148 1.07 1.89 22.29
C VAL A 148 2.38 1.48 21.62
N PRO A 149 2.86 0.24 21.83
CA PRO A 149 4.05 -0.25 21.17
C PRO A 149 3.91 -0.14 19.63
N ASP A 150 4.82 0.57 19.01
CA ASP A 150 4.86 0.68 17.56
C ASP A 150 5.88 -0.34 17.02
N ASN A 151 5.36 -1.43 16.47
CA ASN A 151 6.15 -2.44 15.80
C ASN A 151 6.27 -2.16 14.29
N GLN A 152 5.84 -0.98 13.84
CA GLN A 152 5.92 -0.62 12.43
C GLN A 152 7.34 -0.23 12.09
N ARG A 153 7.90 -0.92 11.12
CA ARG A 153 9.15 -0.56 10.49
C ARG A 153 8.83 -0.08 9.10
N PHE A 154 9.17 1.17 8.82
CA PHE A 154 9.11 1.70 7.47
C PHE A 154 10.34 1.20 6.73
N ASN A 155 10.14 0.28 5.82
CA ASN A 155 11.09 -0.14 4.81
C ASN A 155 12.58 -0.03 5.21
N GLU A 156 13.05 -0.99 5.96
CA GLU A 156 14.46 -1.30 5.94
C GLU A 156 14.71 -2.12 4.66
N PRO A 157 15.32 -1.55 3.62
CA PRO A 157 15.35 -2.18 2.29
C PRO A 157 16.08 -3.52 2.24
N ASN A 158 16.76 -3.92 3.29
CA ASN A 158 17.56 -5.14 3.35
C ASN A 158 17.21 -6.06 4.52
N LYS A 159 16.21 -5.71 5.30
CA LYS A 159 15.67 -6.63 6.30
C LYS A 159 14.28 -7.05 5.84
N LEU A 160 14.24 -8.06 4.98
CA LEU A 160 13.10 -8.96 4.96
C LEU A 160 12.88 -9.33 6.42
N LEU A 161 11.75 -8.92 7.01
CA LEU A 161 11.34 -9.49 8.27
C LEU A 161 11.43 -10.99 8.05
N GLU A 162 12.30 -11.68 8.79
CA GLU A 162 12.24 -13.11 8.90
C GLU A 162 10.87 -13.42 9.50
N VAL A 163 9.92 -13.61 8.61
CA VAL A 163 8.60 -14.07 9.00
C VAL A 163 8.84 -15.52 9.41
N PRO A 164 8.61 -15.88 10.68
CA PRO A 164 8.74 -17.26 11.10
C PRO A 164 8.04 -18.14 10.07
N GLY A 165 8.66 -19.21 9.62
CA GLY A 165 8.35 -20.05 8.45
C GLY A 165 6.92 -20.58 8.30
N ALA A 166 5.98 -20.14 9.15
CA ALA A 166 4.55 -20.42 9.04
C ALA A 166 3.86 -19.68 7.86
N TYR A 167 4.53 -18.71 7.23
CA TYR A 167 3.95 -17.89 6.16
C TYR A 167 4.47 -18.23 4.75
N ILE A 168 5.38 -19.18 4.65
CA ILE A 168 5.88 -19.66 3.37
C ILE A 168 5.39 -21.09 3.19
N LYS A 169 4.18 -21.24 2.68
CA LYS A 169 3.83 -22.49 1.98
C LYS A 169 3.79 -22.20 0.48
N PRO A 170 4.49 -23.05 -0.31
CA PRO A 170 4.50 -22.95 -1.76
C PRO A 170 3.11 -23.11 -2.37
#